data_cd69cb8e112028ee82180ed760232c5b
#
_entry.id   cd69cb8e112028ee82180ed760232c5b
#
_cell.length_a   1.000
_cell.length_b   1.000
_cell.length_c   1.000
_cell.angle_alpha   90.00
_cell.angle_beta   90.00
_cell.angle_gamma   90.00
#
_symmetry.space_group_name_H-M   'P 1'
#
loop_
_entity.id
_entity.type
_entity.pdbx_description
1 polymer ?
#
loop_
_entity_poly.entity_id
_entity_poly.type
_entity_poly.pdbx_seq_one_letter_code
_entity_poly.pdbx_strand_id
1 'polypeptide(L)'
;MNGDVKTKIIKRNGEEVTFDLDKIINAITKANEEVTKIHQMNQYQIMAIAEKVADQVANSSHAVNVEDIQNMVETGIMEMRGYEVAQKYVRYRFKRELRRKSNTTDDGILSLLDNINEEVNQENSNKNPVINSTQRDYMAGEVSKDLSKRVLLPNEIIRAHEEGIIHFHDSDYFAQREHNCDLINLEDMLQNGTVISETLIEKPHSFFTACNVTTQIVAQVASNQYGGQSFTLAHLAPFVDISRKKLRKNVVKERKVIGESMDDAIIDKITEMRLYDEIKQGIQTIQYQLVTLMTCNGQAPFVTVFMYLDEVPEGQTRDDLAPVSYTHLTLPTNSRV
;
A
#
# COMPACT_ATOMS: atom_id res chain seq x y z
N MET A 1 12.36 -7.35 -64.95
CA MET A 1 13.05 -6.86 -63.76
C MET A 1 12.02 -6.36 -62.78
N ASN A 2 11.46 -7.27 -61.97
CA ASN A 2 10.54 -6.90 -60.89
C ASN A 2 11.36 -6.79 -59.62
N GLY A 3 11.69 -5.56 -59.26
CA GLY A 3 12.28 -5.29 -57.93
C GLY A 3 11.24 -5.64 -56.87
N ASP A 4 11.60 -6.55 -55.97
CA ASP A 4 10.88 -6.85 -54.74
C ASP A 4 10.66 -5.59 -53.96
N VAL A 5 9.55 -4.90 -54.19
CA VAL A 5 9.08 -3.83 -53.31
C VAL A 5 8.60 -4.51 -52.04
N LYS A 6 9.48 -4.64 -51.04
CA LYS A 6 9.10 -5.18 -49.75
C LYS A 6 8.04 -4.24 -49.15
N THR A 7 6.80 -4.70 -49.12
CA THR A 7 5.66 -3.98 -48.56
C THR A 7 5.94 -3.64 -47.11
N LYS A 8 5.87 -2.35 -46.77
CA LYS A 8 6.07 -1.85 -45.42
C LYS A 8 4.75 -1.76 -44.66
N ILE A 9 4.78 -2.07 -43.41
CA ILE A 9 3.66 -1.93 -42.46
C ILE A 9 4.08 -1.07 -41.29
N ILE A 10 3.12 -0.42 -40.65
CA ILE A 10 3.35 0.43 -39.48
C ILE A 10 3.04 -0.38 -38.22
N LYS A 11 4.05 -0.57 -37.37
CA LYS A 11 3.85 -1.11 -36.02
C LYS A 11 3.09 -0.11 -35.15
N ARG A 12 2.57 -0.58 -33.99
CA ARG A 12 1.87 0.26 -33.01
C ARG A 12 2.70 1.41 -32.41
N ASN A 13 4.02 1.24 -32.37
CA ASN A 13 4.97 2.28 -31.93
C ASN A 13 5.35 3.29 -33.02
N GLY A 14 4.69 3.22 -34.20
CA GLY A 14 4.98 4.08 -35.34
C GLY A 14 6.14 3.63 -36.21
N GLU A 15 6.87 2.57 -35.84
CA GLU A 15 8.02 2.06 -36.61
C GLU A 15 7.53 1.34 -37.87
N GLU A 16 8.15 1.67 -39.04
CA GLU A 16 7.91 0.97 -40.28
C GLU A 16 8.80 -0.28 -40.36
N VAL A 17 8.16 -1.43 -40.60
CA VAL A 17 8.84 -2.72 -40.78
C VAL A 17 8.33 -3.44 -42.02
N THR A 18 9.12 -4.39 -42.52
CA THR A 18 8.71 -5.24 -43.64
C THR A 18 7.56 -6.17 -43.22
N PHE A 19 6.57 -6.32 -44.09
CA PHE A 19 5.48 -7.29 -43.91
C PHE A 19 6.04 -8.71 -43.89
N ASP A 20 5.51 -9.54 -42.98
CA ASP A 20 5.97 -10.89 -42.72
C ASP A 20 4.75 -11.83 -42.69
N LEU A 21 4.60 -12.61 -43.75
CA LEU A 21 3.49 -13.55 -43.95
C LEU A 21 3.45 -14.65 -42.87
N ASP A 22 4.63 -15.14 -42.48
CA ASP A 22 4.74 -16.23 -41.49
C ASP A 22 4.17 -15.86 -40.14
N LYS A 23 4.20 -14.60 -39.78
CA LYS A 23 3.57 -14.12 -38.54
C LYS A 23 2.06 -14.26 -38.53
N ILE A 24 1.42 -14.08 -39.70
CA ILE A 24 -0.03 -14.28 -39.86
C ILE A 24 -0.37 -15.77 -39.78
N ILE A 25 0.35 -16.60 -40.56
CA ILE A 25 0.18 -18.06 -40.56
C ILE A 25 0.33 -18.61 -39.13
N ASN A 26 1.39 -18.24 -38.44
CA ASN A 26 1.64 -18.67 -37.05
C ASN A 26 0.55 -18.22 -36.07
N ALA A 27 0.04 -17.00 -36.22
CA ALA A 27 -1.01 -16.49 -35.35
C ALA A 27 -2.36 -17.24 -35.56
N ILE A 28 -2.73 -17.53 -36.81
CA ILE A 28 -3.95 -18.31 -37.12
C ILE A 28 -3.77 -19.76 -36.66
N THR A 29 -2.61 -20.38 -36.91
CA THR A 29 -2.30 -21.75 -36.50
C THR A 29 -2.43 -21.93 -34.98
N LYS A 30 -1.87 -21.03 -34.19
CA LYS A 30 -2.01 -21.06 -32.71
C LYS A 30 -3.45 -20.98 -32.26
N ALA A 31 -4.27 -20.12 -32.88
CA ALA A 31 -5.69 -20.04 -32.57
C ALA A 31 -6.44 -21.30 -32.96
N ASN A 32 -6.04 -21.91 -34.09
CA ASN A 32 -6.62 -23.16 -34.64
C ASN A 32 -6.31 -24.38 -33.74
N GLU A 33 -5.14 -24.46 -33.16
CA GLU A 33 -4.72 -25.52 -32.20
C GLU A 33 -5.58 -25.54 -30.93
N GLU A 34 -6.13 -24.38 -30.52
CA GLU A 34 -7.01 -24.27 -29.35
C GLU A 34 -8.46 -24.71 -29.60
N VAL A 35 -8.80 -25.10 -30.85
CA VAL A 35 -10.14 -25.53 -31.27
C VAL A 35 -10.19 -27.04 -31.40
N THR A 36 -11.36 -27.63 -31.13
CA THR A 36 -11.57 -29.07 -31.30
C THR A 36 -11.33 -29.49 -32.76
N LYS A 37 -10.77 -30.69 -32.98
CA LYS A 37 -10.35 -31.19 -34.31
C LYS A 37 -11.45 -31.09 -35.39
N ILE A 38 -12.72 -31.19 -35.01
CA ILE A 38 -13.86 -31.13 -35.94
C ILE A 38 -14.04 -29.72 -36.50
N HIS A 39 -13.68 -28.69 -35.74
CA HIS A 39 -13.86 -27.28 -36.11
C HIS A 39 -12.53 -26.60 -36.49
N GLN A 40 -11.43 -27.37 -36.55
CA GLN A 40 -10.15 -26.84 -37.00
C GLN A 40 -10.18 -26.59 -38.53
N MET A 41 -9.55 -25.48 -38.87
CA MET A 41 -9.26 -25.15 -40.26
C MET A 41 -8.07 -26.00 -40.74
N ASN A 42 -8.09 -26.43 -41.98
CA ASN A 42 -6.95 -27.10 -42.56
C ASN A 42 -5.86 -26.10 -43.00
N GLN A 43 -4.66 -26.61 -43.25
CA GLN A 43 -3.51 -25.77 -43.58
C GLN A 43 -3.69 -24.95 -44.87
N TYR A 44 -4.44 -25.49 -45.82
CA TYR A 44 -4.73 -24.79 -47.07
C TYR A 44 -5.62 -23.55 -46.82
N GLN A 45 -6.62 -23.67 -45.97
CA GLN A 45 -7.47 -22.54 -45.60
C GLN A 45 -6.67 -21.43 -44.87
N ILE A 46 -5.75 -21.81 -43.98
CA ILE A 46 -4.88 -20.87 -43.26
C ILE A 46 -3.98 -20.11 -44.24
N MET A 47 -3.36 -20.85 -45.19
CA MET A 47 -2.51 -20.24 -46.21
C MET A 47 -3.31 -19.27 -47.10
N ALA A 48 -4.50 -19.69 -47.56
CA ALA A 48 -5.34 -18.84 -48.40
C ALA A 48 -5.76 -17.52 -47.71
N ILE A 49 -6.01 -17.55 -46.41
CA ILE A 49 -6.29 -16.33 -45.66
C ILE A 49 -5.04 -15.45 -45.60
N ALA A 50 -3.87 -16.01 -45.27
CA ALA A 50 -2.63 -15.26 -45.16
C ALA A 50 -2.23 -14.61 -46.52
N GLU A 51 -2.36 -15.34 -47.62
CA GLU A 51 -2.10 -14.83 -48.97
C GLU A 51 -3.09 -13.72 -49.36
N LYS A 52 -4.38 -13.88 -49.04
CA LYS A 52 -5.39 -12.83 -49.28
C LYS A 52 -5.07 -11.54 -48.54
N VAL A 53 -4.64 -11.66 -47.29
CA VAL A 53 -4.23 -10.49 -46.47
C VAL A 53 -2.97 -9.86 -47.07
N ALA A 54 -2.00 -10.68 -47.51
CA ALA A 54 -0.78 -10.17 -48.13
C ALA A 54 -1.10 -9.36 -49.41
N ASP A 55 -2.01 -9.88 -50.26
CA ASP A 55 -2.46 -9.17 -51.46
C ASP A 55 -3.19 -7.85 -51.13
N GLN A 56 -4.00 -7.83 -50.09
CA GLN A 56 -4.68 -6.59 -49.66
C GLN A 56 -3.67 -5.54 -49.17
N VAL A 57 -2.66 -5.96 -48.41
CA VAL A 57 -1.60 -5.10 -47.92
C VAL A 57 -0.72 -4.59 -49.09
N ALA A 58 -0.37 -5.46 -50.05
CA ALA A 58 0.44 -5.12 -51.21
C ALA A 58 -0.28 -4.12 -52.15
N ASN A 59 -1.61 -4.21 -52.27
CA ASN A 59 -2.42 -3.35 -53.11
C ASN A 59 -2.83 -2.02 -52.38
N SER A 60 -2.44 -1.83 -51.13
CA SER A 60 -2.73 -0.59 -50.41
C SER A 60 -1.86 0.57 -50.92
N SER A 61 -2.47 1.72 -51.12
CA SER A 61 -1.77 2.95 -51.55
C SER A 61 -0.89 3.61 -50.49
N HIS A 62 -0.97 3.12 -49.23
CA HIS A 62 -0.22 3.62 -48.08
C HIS A 62 0.18 2.46 -47.14
N ALA A 63 1.15 2.70 -46.30
CA ALA A 63 1.60 1.71 -45.33
C ALA A 63 0.44 1.33 -44.39
N VAL A 64 0.13 0.03 -44.30
CA VAL A 64 -1.00 -0.50 -43.54
C VAL A 64 -0.61 -0.66 -42.05
N ASN A 65 -1.50 -0.29 -41.17
CA ASN A 65 -1.32 -0.44 -39.73
C ASN A 65 -1.49 -1.93 -39.32
N VAL A 66 -0.73 -2.40 -38.35
CA VAL A 66 -0.83 -3.75 -37.78
C VAL A 66 -2.26 -4.08 -37.29
N GLU A 67 -3.01 -3.10 -36.75
CA GLU A 67 -4.39 -3.35 -36.32
C GLU A 67 -5.32 -3.65 -37.52
N ASP A 68 -5.15 -2.93 -38.64
CA ASP A 68 -5.92 -3.17 -39.85
C ASP A 68 -5.62 -4.55 -40.42
N ILE A 69 -4.36 -4.98 -40.39
CA ILE A 69 -3.96 -6.35 -40.80
C ILE A 69 -4.66 -7.39 -39.93
N GLN A 70 -4.73 -7.19 -38.61
CA GLN A 70 -5.42 -8.11 -37.70
C GLN A 70 -6.94 -8.17 -37.99
N ASN A 71 -7.55 -7.03 -38.30
CA ASN A 71 -8.96 -7.00 -38.73
C ASN A 71 -9.19 -7.74 -40.04
N MET A 72 -8.27 -7.62 -41.01
CA MET A 72 -8.29 -8.38 -42.25
C MET A 72 -8.20 -9.90 -42.02
N VAL A 73 -7.33 -10.32 -41.08
CA VAL A 73 -7.20 -11.74 -40.70
C VAL A 73 -8.48 -12.26 -40.06
N GLU A 74 -9.06 -11.51 -39.10
CA GLU A 74 -10.33 -11.90 -38.49
C GLU A 74 -11.45 -12.06 -39.49
N THR A 75 -11.58 -11.10 -40.42
CA THR A 75 -12.54 -11.15 -41.52
C THR A 75 -12.30 -12.37 -42.39
N GLY A 76 -11.05 -12.62 -42.76
CA GLY A 76 -10.68 -13.79 -43.60
C GLY A 76 -11.03 -15.13 -42.93
N ILE A 77 -10.81 -15.27 -41.62
CA ILE A 77 -11.20 -16.50 -40.89
C ILE A 77 -12.71 -16.66 -40.86
N MET A 78 -13.48 -15.58 -40.66
CA MET A 78 -14.95 -15.61 -40.65
C MET A 78 -15.52 -15.94 -42.05
N GLU A 79 -14.98 -15.38 -43.12
CA GLU A 79 -15.39 -15.69 -44.51
C GLU A 79 -15.17 -17.17 -44.89
N MET A 80 -14.10 -17.78 -44.35
CA MET A 80 -13.82 -19.21 -44.46
C MET A 80 -14.67 -20.08 -43.52
N ARG A 81 -15.64 -19.49 -42.80
CA ARG A 81 -16.54 -20.13 -41.82
C ARG A 81 -15.81 -20.76 -40.62
N GLY A 82 -14.59 -20.35 -40.33
CA GLY A 82 -13.83 -20.77 -39.15
C GLY A 82 -14.26 -20.05 -37.86
N TYR A 83 -15.56 -20.05 -37.53
CA TYR A 83 -16.11 -19.21 -36.46
C TYR A 83 -15.47 -19.46 -35.07
N GLU A 84 -15.21 -20.72 -34.74
CA GLU A 84 -14.57 -21.04 -33.47
C GLU A 84 -13.10 -20.60 -33.44
N VAL A 85 -12.40 -20.73 -34.56
CA VAL A 85 -11.04 -20.26 -34.74
C VAL A 85 -11.00 -18.74 -34.65
N ALA A 86 -11.96 -18.03 -35.26
CA ALA A 86 -12.09 -16.58 -35.14
C ALA A 86 -12.29 -16.15 -33.69
N GLN A 87 -13.16 -16.83 -32.92
CA GLN A 87 -13.34 -16.54 -31.48
C GLN A 87 -12.06 -16.73 -30.69
N LYS A 88 -11.29 -17.78 -30.96
CA LYS A 88 -9.99 -18.00 -30.30
C LYS A 88 -8.97 -16.96 -30.69
N TYR A 89 -8.93 -16.58 -31.98
CA TYR A 89 -8.04 -15.56 -32.50
C TYR A 89 -8.32 -14.19 -31.85
N VAL A 90 -9.58 -13.75 -31.76
CA VAL A 90 -10.01 -12.50 -31.11
C VAL A 90 -9.65 -12.52 -29.62
N ARG A 91 -9.91 -13.64 -28.93
CA ARG A 91 -9.53 -13.78 -27.50
C ARG A 91 -8.01 -13.74 -27.29
N TYR A 92 -7.25 -14.38 -28.18
CA TYR A 92 -5.78 -14.33 -28.15
C TYR A 92 -5.27 -12.91 -28.40
N ARG A 93 -5.82 -12.20 -29.41
CA ARG A 93 -5.53 -10.80 -29.70
C ARG A 93 -5.81 -9.92 -28.48
N PHE A 94 -6.98 -10.07 -27.87
CA PHE A 94 -7.36 -9.32 -26.66
C PHE A 94 -6.43 -9.61 -25.48
N LYS A 95 -6.11 -10.87 -25.20
CA LYS A 95 -5.13 -11.21 -24.16
C LYS A 95 -3.74 -10.62 -24.43
N ARG A 96 -3.30 -10.60 -25.69
CA ARG A 96 -2.02 -9.96 -26.06
C ARG A 96 -2.10 -8.43 -26.00
N GLU A 97 -3.23 -7.85 -26.27
CA GLU A 97 -3.46 -6.43 -26.09
C GLU A 97 -3.43 -6.08 -24.60
N LEU A 98 -4.13 -6.83 -23.76
CA LEU A 98 -4.03 -6.71 -22.31
C LEU A 98 -2.57 -6.83 -21.84
N ARG A 99 -1.84 -7.88 -22.23
CA ARG A 99 -0.42 -8.05 -21.89
C ARG A 99 0.51 -6.95 -22.42
N ARG A 100 0.17 -6.29 -23.48
CA ARG A 100 0.95 -5.16 -24.04
C ARG A 100 0.59 -3.84 -23.41
N LYS A 101 -0.65 -3.71 -22.94
CA LYS A 101 -1.03 -2.67 -22.00
C LYS A 101 -0.50 -3.00 -20.60
N SER A 102 0.37 -3.97 -20.46
CA SER A 102 0.84 -4.63 -19.26
C SER A 102 2.03 -3.95 -18.55
N ASN A 103 2.18 -2.69 -18.75
CA ASN A 103 2.46 -1.76 -17.67
C ASN A 103 1.10 -1.24 -17.13
N THR A 104 0.07 -2.10 -17.13
CA THR A 104 -1.29 -1.75 -16.76
C THR A 104 -1.60 -2.29 -15.38
N THR A 105 -2.49 -1.59 -14.74
CA THR A 105 -3.15 -1.91 -13.47
C THR A 105 -3.46 -3.41 -13.31
N ASP A 106 -3.92 -4.07 -14.38
CA ASP A 106 -4.30 -5.50 -14.34
C ASP A 106 -3.10 -6.43 -14.06
N ASP A 107 -1.95 -6.20 -14.68
CA ASP A 107 -0.75 -7.04 -14.42
C ASP A 107 -0.15 -6.75 -13.04
N GLY A 108 -0.16 -5.48 -12.61
CA GLY A 108 0.21 -5.09 -11.25
C GLY A 108 -0.67 -5.86 -10.23
N ILE A 109 -1.97 -5.80 -10.39
CA ILE A 109 -2.93 -6.49 -9.53
C ILE A 109 -2.74 -8.01 -9.55
N LEU A 110 -2.60 -8.62 -10.72
CA LEU A 110 -2.41 -10.07 -10.84
C LEU A 110 -1.09 -10.52 -10.21
N SER A 111 -0.02 -9.76 -10.38
CA SER A 111 1.28 -10.06 -9.75
C SER A 111 1.23 -9.99 -8.22
N LEU A 112 0.41 -9.09 -7.67
CA LEU A 112 0.16 -9.01 -6.22
C LEU A 112 -0.62 -10.23 -5.71
N LEU A 113 -1.68 -10.64 -6.42
CA LEU A 113 -2.50 -11.80 -6.04
C LEU A 113 -1.70 -13.11 -6.09
N ASP A 114 -0.80 -13.24 -7.06
CA ASP A 114 0.05 -14.42 -7.22
C ASP A 114 1.32 -14.37 -6.33
N ASN A 115 1.51 -13.29 -5.53
CA ASN A 115 2.69 -13.03 -4.70
C ASN A 115 4.03 -13.07 -5.48
N ILE A 116 4.02 -12.71 -6.75
CA ILE A 116 5.20 -12.65 -7.63
C ILE A 116 5.65 -11.22 -7.94
N ASN A 117 5.06 -10.22 -7.30
CA ASN A 117 5.46 -8.82 -7.45
C ASN A 117 6.81 -8.59 -6.71
N GLU A 118 7.89 -8.49 -7.46
CA GLU A 118 9.24 -8.36 -6.89
C GLU A 118 9.44 -7.02 -6.19
N GLU A 119 8.84 -5.93 -6.69
CA GLU A 119 8.94 -4.59 -6.10
C GLU A 119 8.36 -4.59 -4.69
N VAL A 120 7.13 -5.08 -4.53
CA VAL A 120 6.43 -5.16 -3.24
C VAL A 120 7.11 -6.15 -2.28
N ASN A 121 7.65 -7.26 -2.78
CA ASN A 121 8.36 -8.25 -1.95
C ASN A 121 9.72 -7.74 -1.46
N GLN A 122 10.34 -6.81 -2.17
CA GLN A 122 11.63 -6.21 -1.80
C GLN A 122 11.47 -4.90 -1.03
N GLU A 123 10.28 -4.32 -1.02
CA GLU A 123 10.00 -3.09 -0.29
C GLU A 123 10.22 -3.32 1.21
N ASN A 124 11.12 -2.53 1.80
CA ASN A 124 11.35 -2.57 3.24
C ASN A 124 10.26 -1.77 3.97
N SER A 125 9.04 -2.27 3.91
CA SER A 125 7.89 -1.64 4.55
C SER A 125 7.41 -2.46 5.76
N ASN A 126 6.62 -1.82 6.61
CA ASN A 126 5.95 -2.50 7.72
C ASN A 126 4.75 -3.36 7.26
N LYS A 127 4.55 -3.45 5.95
CA LYS A 127 3.48 -4.21 5.31
C LYS A 127 3.97 -5.60 4.93
N ASN A 128 3.18 -6.61 5.28
CA ASN A 128 3.44 -7.99 4.85
C ASN A 128 2.56 -8.30 3.62
N PRO A 129 3.14 -8.43 2.40
CA PRO A 129 2.38 -8.59 1.16
C PRO A 129 1.56 -9.88 1.07
N VAL A 130 1.80 -10.86 1.94
CA VAL A 130 1.03 -12.11 1.99
C VAL A 130 -0.32 -11.95 2.72
N ILE A 131 -0.48 -10.89 3.49
CA ILE A 131 -1.71 -10.64 4.27
C ILE A 131 -2.78 -10.03 3.37
N ASN A 132 -4.01 -10.56 3.42
CA ASN A 132 -5.10 -10.15 2.55
C ASN A 132 -5.45 -8.65 2.63
N SER A 133 -5.41 -8.03 3.81
CA SER A 133 -5.64 -6.60 3.97
C SER A 133 -4.54 -5.77 3.30
N THR A 134 -3.29 -6.21 3.40
CA THR A 134 -2.15 -5.59 2.74
C THR A 134 -2.24 -5.72 1.22
N GLN A 135 -2.59 -6.90 0.70
CA GLN A 135 -2.81 -7.09 -0.74
C GLN A 135 -3.91 -6.17 -1.27
N ARG A 136 -4.99 -6.02 -0.50
CA ARG A 136 -6.09 -5.12 -0.85
C ARG A 136 -5.64 -3.65 -0.91
N ASP A 137 -4.79 -3.23 0.00
CA ASP A 137 -4.21 -1.89 0.01
C ASP A 137 -3.29 -1.66 -1.20
N TYR A 138 -2.40 -2.60 -1.51
CA TYR A 138 -1.58 -2.54 -2.73
C TYR A 138 -2.42 -2.52 -4.02
N MET A 139 -3.51 -3.29 -4.08
CA MET A 139 -4.44 -3.23 -5.22
C MET A 139 -5.07 -1.84 -5.36
N ALA A 140 -5.45 -1.20 -4.25
CA ALA A 140 -5.94 0.17 -4.25
C ALA A 140 -4.85 1.15 -4.75
N GLY A 141 -3.60 0.93 -4.36
CA GLY A 141 -2.44 1.67 -4.86
C GLY A 141 -2.27 1.58 -6.38
N GLU A 142 -2.38 0.37 -6.96
CA GLU A 142 -2.31 0.19 -8.42
C GLU A 142 -3.44 0.93 -9.15
N VAL A 143 -4.65 0.91 -8.60
CA VAL A 143 -5.78 1.69 -9.12
C VAL A 143 -5.52 3.20 -9.00
N SER A 144 -4.95 3.66 -7.88
CA SER A 144 -4.58 5.06 -7.67
C SER A 144 -3.52 5.53 -8.67
N LYS A 145 -2.47 4.73 -8.92
CA LYS A 145 -1.45 5.02 -9.94
C LYS A 145 -2.07 5.22 -11.33
N ASP A 146 -2.94 4.30 -11.75
CA ASP A 146 -3.62 4.38 -13.04
C ASP A 146 -4.54 5.62 -13.13
N LEU A 147 -5.35 5.85 -12.10
CA LEU A 147 -6.26 6.99 -12.04
C LEU A 147 -5.49 8.32 -12.03
N SER A 148 -4.39 8.41 -11.28
CA SER A 148 -3.53 9.58 -11.23
C SER A 148 -2.97 9.92 -12.61
N LYS A 149 -2.49 8.92 -13.35
CA LYS A 149 -1.96 9.10 -14.70
C LYS A 149 -3.02 9.48 -15.74
N ARG A 150 -4.22 8.88 -15.67
CA ARG A 150 -5.24 9.06 -16.70
C ARG A 150 -6.14 10.29 -16.49
N VAL A 151 -6.34 10.71 -15.24
CA VAL A 151 -7.42 11.64 -14.88
C VAL A 151 -6.97 12.79 -13.99
N LEU A 152 -6.13 12.51 -12.97
CA LEU A 152 -5.90 13.48 -11.90
C LEU A 152 -4.74 14.44 -12.19
N LEU A 153 -3.71 13.98 -12.86
CA LEU A 153 -2.51 14.76 -13.16
C LEU A 153 -2.58 15.41 -14.56
N PRO A 154 -2.04 16.62 -14.72
CA PRO A 154 -1.84 17.21 -16.04
C PRO A 154 -0.94 16.36 -16.93
N ASN A 155 -1.26 16.29 -18.23
CA ASN A 155 -0.52 15.48 -19.20
C ASN A 155 0.98 15.82 -19.28
N GLU A 156 1.35 17.08 -19.06
CA GLU A 156 2.74 17.53 -19.02
C GLU A 156 3.52 16.95 -17.85
N ILE A 157 2.89 16.81 -16.69
CA ILE A 157 3.49 16.17 -15.50
C ILE A 157 3.69 14.68 -15.74
N ILE A 158 2.68 14.03 -16.31
CA ILE A 158 2.76 12.59 -16.64
C ILE A 158 3.89 12.33 -17.63
N ARG A 159 3.96 13.13 -18.71
CA ARG A 159 5.01 13.00 -19.71
C ARG A 159 6.40 13.23 -19.10
N ALA A 160 6.57 14.28 -18.30
CA ALA A 160 7.84 14.56 -17.64
C ALA A 160 8.27 13.44 -16.68
N HIS A 161 7.31 12.78 -16.00
CA HIS A 161 7.57 11.62 -15.17
C HIS A 161 7.98 10.38 -16.01
N GLU A 162 7.27 10.10 -17.09
CA GLU A 162 7.54 8.96 -17.97
C GLU A 162 8.88 9.11 -18.75
N GLU A 163 9.24 10.34 -19.10
CA GLU A 163 10.53 10.68 -19.71
C GLU A 163 11.69 10.74 -18.70
N GLY A 164 11.40 10.57 -17.41
CA GLY A 164 12.40 10.59 -16.34
C GLY A 164 12.97 11.99 -16.02
N ILE A 165 12.31 13.07 -16.47
CA ILE A 165 12.70 14.46 -16.17
C ILE A 165 12.39 14.78 -14.71
N ILE A 166 11.25 14.30 -14.22
CA ILE A 166 10.83 14.40 -12.81
C ILE A 166 10.41 13.03 -12.30
N HIS A 167 10.39 12.88 -10.98
CA HIS A 167 9.74 11.74 -10.32
C HIS A 167 8.53 12.24 -9.54
N PHE A 168 7.32 11.87 -9.97
CA PHE A 168 6.10 12.11 -9.21
C PHE A 168 5.97 10.99 -8.18
N HIS A 169 6.27 11.32 -6.93
CA HIS A 169 6.33 10.37 -5.82
C HIS A 169 4.93 10.03 -5.30
N ASP A 170 4.75 8.81 -4.75
CA ASP A 170 3.56 8.35 -4.04
C ASP A 170 2.24 8.45 -4.85
N SER A 171 2.31 8.21 -6.16
CA SER A 171 1.12 8.22 -7.02
C SER A 171 0.10 7.14 -6.66
N ASP A 172 0.52 6.11 -5.93
CA ASP A 172 -0.30 5.04 -5.37
C ASP A 172 -1.21 5.48 -4.22
N TYR A 173 -0.87 6.57 -3.52
CA TYR A 173 -1.69 7.15 -2.45
C TYR A 173 -2.38 8.46 -2.85
N PHE A 174 -2.01 9.04 -3.99
CA PHE A 174 -2.44 10.37 -4.41
C PHE A 174 -3.97 10.51 -4.57
N ALA A 175 -4.65 9.48 -5.07
CA ALA A 175 -6.09 9.52 -5.29
C ALA A 175 -6.92 9.49 -3.99
N GLN A 176 -6.39 8.92 -2.91
CA GLN A 176 -7.11 8.68 -1.65
C GLN A 176 -6.92 9.79 -0.62
N ARG A 177 -6.04 10.76 -0.86
CA ARG A 177 -5.68 11.85 0.08
C ARG A 177 -5.19 11.33 1.44
N GLU A 178 -4.46 10.24 1.44
CA GLU A 178 -3.78 9.76 2.64
C GLU A 178 -2.59 10.64 2.99
N HIS A 179 -2.29 10.73 4.28
CA HIS A 179 -1.13 11.45 4.76
C HIS A 179 0.13 10.60 4.60
N ASN A 180 1.27 11.23 4.28
CA ASN A 180 2.54 10.51 4.28
C ASN A 180 3.03 10.33 5.73
N CYS A 181 3.47 11.42 6.38
CA CYS A 181 4.03 11.38 7.73
C CYS A 181 3.35 12.40 8.63
N ASP A 182 3.14 12.02 9.90
CA ASP A 182 2.46 12.86 10.87
C ASP A 182 3.27 13.07 12.15
N LEU A 183 3.18 14.27 12.69
CA LEU A 183 3.59 14.60 14.06
C LEU A 183 2.36 14.63 14.95
N ILE A 184 2.26 13.70 15.90
CA ILE A 184 1.08 13.58 16.75
C ILE A 184 1.20 14.53 17.94
N ASN A 185 0.30 15.49 18.04
CA ASN A 185 0.18 16.36 19.20
C ASN A 185 -0.58 15.66 20.34
N LEU A 186 0.06 14.70 20.99
CA LEU A 186 -0.52 13.99 22.12
C LEU A 186 -0.84 14.91 23.30
N GLU A 187 -0.12 16.04 23.47
CA GLU A 187 -0.40 16.97 24.57
C GLU A 187 -1.83 17.49 24.46
N ASP A 188 -2.20 18.04 23.34
CA ASP A 188 -3.55 18.56 23.12
C ASP A 188 -4.60 17.46 23.21
N MET A 189 -4.38 16.36 22.52
CA MET A 189 -5.32 15.23 22.44
C MET A 189 -5.59 14.59 23.82
N LEU A 190 -4.58 14.50 24.67
CA LEU A 190 -4.71 13.91 26.00
C LEU A 190 -5.22 14.91 27.04
N GLN A 191 -4.87 16.21 26.92
CA GLN A 191 -5.30 17.23 27.89
C GLN A 191 -6.74 17.71 27.64
N ASN A 192 -7.14 17.84 26.40
CA ASN A 192 -8.43 18.38 25.99
C ASN A 192 -9.43 17.30 25.52
N GLY A 193 -8.98 16.06 25.42
CA GLY A 193 -9.74 14.98 24.84
C GLY A 193 -9.57 14.90 23.30
N THR A 194 -9.99 13.79 22.74
CA THR A 194 -9.89 13.52 21.30
C THR A 194 -11.04 12.68 20.81
N VAL A 195 -11.26 12.64 19.50
CA VAL A 195 -12.26 11.76 18.88
C VAL A 195 -11.57 10.57 18.23
N ILE A 196 -11.94 9.38 18.65
CA ILE A 196 -11.44 8.10 18.07
C ILE A 196 -12.66 7.31 17.59
N SER A 197 -12.70 6.95 16.32
CA SER A 197 -13.81 6.21 15.72
C SER A 197 -15.18 6.80 16.06
N GLU A 198 -15.34 8.12 15.87
CA GLU A 198 -16.58 8.90 16.14
C GLU A 198 -16.95 9.01 17.63
N THR A 199 -16.14 8.48 18.55
CA THR A 199 -16.37 8.54 19.98
C THR A 199 -15.47 9.57 20.64
N LEU A 200 -16.05 10.48 21.43
CA LEU A 200 -15.29 11.43 22.24
C LEU A 200 -14.62 10.69 23.39
N ILE A 201 -13.32 10.79 23.47
CA ILE A 201 -12.49 10.28 24.56
C ILE A 201 -12.08 11.46 25.42
N GLU A 202 -12.50 11.45 26.66
CA GLU A 202 -12.17 12.50 27.62
C GLU A 202 -10.71 12.39 28.10
N LYS A 203 -10.25 13.45 28.77
CA LYS A 203 -8.92 13.50 29.40
C LYS A 203 -8.68 12.29 30.31
N PRO A 204 -7.59 11.54 30.16
CA PRO A 204 -7.26 10.41 31.01
C PRO A 204 -7.08 10.82 32.50
N HIS A 205 -7.52 9.96 33.40
CA HIS A 205 -7.41 10.14 34.84
C HIS A 205 -6.31 9.26 35.49
N SER A 206 -5.40 8.73 34.69
CA SER A 206 -4.18 8.04 35.15
C SER A 206 -3.17 7.91 34.02
N PHE A 207 -1.91 7.68 34.38
CA PHE A 207 -0.83 7.44 33.43
C PHE A 207 -1.11 6.20 32.54
N PHE A 208 -1.55 5.10 33.16
CA PHE A 208 -1.89 3.87 32.41
C PHE A 208 -3.01 4.11 31.38
N THR A 209 -4.05 4.87 31.76
CA THR A 209 -5.11 5.23 30.81
C THR A 209 -4.59 6.11 29.68
N ALA A 210 -3.70 7.08 29.99
CA ALA A 210 -3.07 7.92 28.96
C ALA A 210 -2.24 7.09 27.97
N CYS A 211 -1.49 6.09 28.45
CA CYS A 211 -0.77 5.16 27.60
C CYS A 211 -1.72 4.37 26.66
N ASN A 212 -2.83 3.86 27.19
CA ASN A 212 -3.82 3.16 26.37
C ASN A 212 -4.46 4.07 25.31
N VAL A 213 -4.85 5.29 25.68
CA VAL A 213 -5.41 6.26 24.72
C VAL A 213 -4.39 6.61 23.65
N THR A 214 -3.13 6.79 24.02
CA THR A 214 -2.03 7.03 23.05
C THR A 214 -1.94 5.93 22.01
N THR A 215 -2.03 4.66 22.41
CA THR A 215 -1.97 3.56 21.44
C THR A 215 -3.14 3.54 20.48
N GLN A 216 -4.33 3.94 20.93
CA GLN A 216 -5.50 4.06 20.07
C GLN A 216 -5.39 5.25 19.10
N ILE A 217 -4.82 6.38 19.57
CA ILE A 217 -4.51 7.53 18.69
C ILE A 217 -3.54 7.11 17.59
N VAL A 218 -2.44 6.44 17.97
CA VAL A 218 -1.43 5.93 17.03
C VAL A 218 -2.06 4.99 15.99
N ALA A 219 -2.95 4.09 16.42
CA ALA A 219 -3.66 3.18 15.52
C ALA A 219 -4.58 3.91 14.53
N GLN A 220 -5.31 4.92 15.03
CA GLN A 220 -6.20 5.73 14.20
C GLN A 220 -5.41 6.53 13.16
N VAL A 221 -4.30 7.15 13.55
CA VAL A 221 -3.43 7.86 12.61
C VAL A 221 -2.84 6.90 11.58
N ALA A 222 -2.28 5.76 12.01
CA ALA A 222 -1.71 4.75 11.12
C ALA A 222 -2.72 4.14 10.13
N SER A 223 -4.02 4.24 10.42
CA SER A 223 -5.08 3.79 9.50
C SER A 223 -5.42 4.82 8.41
N ASN A 224 -4.87 6.03 8.49
CA ASN A 224 -5.11 7.13 7.55
C ASN A 224 -3.80 7.66 6.94
N GLN A 225 -2.71 6.93 7.07
CA GLN A 225 -1.40 7.31 6.54
C GLN A 225 -0.65 6.08 5.99
N TYR A 226 0.30 6.32 5.10
CA TYR A 226 1.14 5.29 4.52
C TYR A 226 2.63 5.38 4.94
N GLY A 227 3.05 6.48 5.54
CA GLY A 227 4.41 6.68 6.07
C GLY A 227 4.49 6.46 7.58
N GLY A 228 5.37 7.23 8.23
CA GLY A 228 5.63 7.13 9.66
C GLY A 228 4.96 8.23 10.47
N GLN A 229 4.84 8.00 11.76
CA GLN A 229 4.36 8.98 12.71
C GLN A 229 5.32 9.15 13.88
N SER A 230 5.30 10.32 14.48
CA SER A 230 6.17 10.64 15.59
C SER A 230 5.41 11.25 16.75
N PHE A 231 5.79 10.91 17.97
CA PHE A 231 5.32 11.57 19.18
C PHE A 231 6.42 11.60 20.26
N THR A 232 6.23 12.41 21.30
CA THR A 232 7.16 12.48 22.44
C THR A 232 6.53 11.92 23.71
N LEU A 233 7.33 11.20 24.50
CA LEU A 233 6.94 10.72 25.84
C LEU A 233 6.75 11.87 26.83
N ALA A 234 7.29 13.05 26.55
CA ALA A 234 7.10 14.26 27.36
C ALA A 234 5.62 14.60 27.56
N HIS A 235 4.79 14.34 26.56
CA HIS A 235 3.34 14.56 26.63
C HIS A 235 2.60 13.62 27.60
N LEU A 236 3.22 12.51 28.01
CA LEU A 236 2.68 11.57 29.00
C LEU A 236 3.09 11.93 30.45
N ALA A 237 4.18 12.65 30.62
CA ALA A 237 4.72 12.97 31.94
C ALA A 237 3.70 13.64 32.89
N PRO A 238 2.84 14.58 32.46
CA PRO A 238 1.82 15.18 33.34
C PRO A 238 0.85 14.18 33.99
N PHE A 239 0.64 13.04 33.34
CA PHE A 239 -0.26 11.99 33.84
C PHE A 239 0.36 11.14 34.93
N VAL A 240 1.69 11.17 35.09
CA VAL A 240 2.42 10.56 36.23
C VAL A 240 1.99 11.21 37.52
N ASP A 241 1.96 12.54 37.59
CA ASP A 241 1.50 13.27 38.79
C ASP A 241 0.02 13.03 39.10
N ILE A 242 -0.83 12.93 38.07
CA ILE A 242 -2.24 12.56 38.25
C ILE A 242 -2.35 11.18 38.90
N SER A 243 -1.59 10.19 38.42
CA SER A 243 -1.55 8.84 38.99
C SER A 243 -0.99 8.86 40.43
N ARG A 244 0.09 9.62 40.70
CA ARG A 244 0.66 9.76 42.02
C ARG A 244 -0.39 10.23 43.03
N LYS A 245 -1.09 11.31 42.72
CA LYS A 245 -2.17 11.85 43.54
C LYS A 245 -3.30 10.86 43.79
N LYS A 246 -3.71 10.10 42.75
CA LYS A 246 -4.72 9.08 42.86
C LYS A 246 -4.28 7.90 43.71
N LEU A 247 -3.08 7.40 43.50
CA LEU A 247 -2.51 6.29 44.29
C LEU A 247 -2.34 6.64 45.73
N ARG A 248 -1.84 7.87 46.07
CA ARG A 248 -1.73 8.34 47.43
C ARG A 248 -3.08 8.38 48.14
N LYS A 249 -4.14 8.88 47.48
CA LYS A 249 -5.49 8.87 48.04
C LYS A 249 -5.98 7.43 48.30
N ASN A 250 -5.66 6.49 47.44
CA ASN A 250 -6.02 5.08 47.62
C ASN A 250 -5.30 4.44 48.81
N VAL A 251 -3.98 4.67 48.91
CA VAL A 251 -3.18 4.18 50.06
C VAL A 251 -3.73 4.72 51.39
N VAL A 252 -4.05 6.01 51.46
CA VAL A 252 -4.64 6.62 52.65
C VAL A 252 -6.01 6.02 52.98
N LYS A 253 -6.84 5.77 51.94
CA LYS A 253 -8.16 5.17 52.13
C LYS A 253 -8.08 3.70 52.60
N GLU A 254 -7.23 2.91 52.00
CA GLU A 254 -6.98 1.53 52.41
C GLU A 254 -6.52 1.43 53.87
N ARG A 255 -5.66 2.33 54.30
CA ARG A 255 -5.17 2.41 55.65
C ARG A 255 -6.25 2.72 56.69
N LYS A 256 -7.12 3.67 56.36
CA LYS A 256 -8.26 3.97 57.23
C LYS A 256 -9.17 2.75 57.45
N VAL A 257 -9.32 1.91 56.41
CA VAL A 257 -10.14 0.68 56.48
C VAL A 257 -9.47 -0.39 57.37
N ILE A 258 -8.13 -0.48 57.33
CA ILE A 258 -7.37 -1.45 58.12
C ILE A 258 -7.23 -1.02 59.57
N GLY A 259 -7.46 0.28 59.90
CA GLY A 259 -7.37 0.80 61.25
C GLY A 259 -5.93 1.09 61.71
N GLU A 260 -4.95 1.06 60.83
CA GLU A 260 -3.54 1.36 61.15
C GLU A 260 -3.19 2.83 60.91
N SER A 261 -2.52 3.47 61.87
CA SER A 261 -1.87 4.76 61.69
C SER A 261 -0.55 4.55 60.97
N MET A 262 -0.30 5.29 59.88
CA MET A 262 0.99 5.30 59.20
C MET A 262 1.58 6.69 59.10
N ASP A 263 2.90 6.75 59.17
CA ASP A 263 3.66 7.92 58.85
C ASP A 263 3.51 8.29 57.37
N ASP A 264 3.42 9.58 57.09
CA ASP A 264 3.33 10.12 55.72
C ASP A 264 4.47 9.63 54.81
N ALA A 265 5.67 9.49 55.37
CA ALA A 265 6.84 8.96 54.66
C ALA A 265 6.63 7.49 54.16
N ILE A 266 5.92 6.69 54.93
CA ILE A 266 5.59 5.30 54.50
C ILE A 266 4.51 5.30 53.42
N ILE A 267 3.51 6.18 53.58
CA ILE A 267 2.47 6.37 52.54
C ILE A 267 3.10 6.80 51.21
N ASP A 268 4.00 7.77 51.24
CA ASP A 268 4.69 8.25 50.05
C ASP A 268 5.57 7.16 49.42
N LYS A 269 6.29 6.38 50.20
CA LYS A 269 7.11 5.27 49.73
C LYS A 269 6.24 4.17 49.02
N ILE A 270 5.10 3.81 49.61
CA ILE A 270 4.18 2.86 48.99
C ILE A 270 3.59 3.44 47.70
N THR A 271 3.28 4.73 47.72
CA THR A 271 2.74 5.42 46.53
C THR A 271 3.75 5.39 45.38
N GLU A 272 5.02 5.72 45.62
CA GLU A 272 6.06 5.72 44.59
C GLU A 272 6.35 4.30 44.08
N MET A 273 6.32 3.28 44.92
CA MET A 273 6.43 1.88 44.48
C MET A 273 5.30 1.51 43.48
N ARG A 274 4.06 1.80 43.86
CA ARG A 274 2.90 1.54 43.00
C ARG A 274 2.90 2.35 41.71
N LEU A 275 3.38 3.60 41.81
CA LEU A 275 3.52 4.48 40.66
C LEU A 275 4.56 3.94 39.67
N TYR A 276 5.70 3.46 40.18
CA TYR A 276 6.71 2.83 39.32
C TYR A 276 6.17 1.62 38.58
N ASP A 277 5.38 0.78 39.26
CA ASP A 277 4.72 -0.39 38.61
C ASP A 277 3.71 0.06 37.57
N GLU A 278 2.94 1.13 37.82
CA GLU A 278 1.99 1.68 36.85
C GLU A 278 2.72 2.26 35.62
N ILE A 279 3.83 2.97 35.79
CA ILE A 279 4.67 3.48 34.72
C ILE A 279 5.17 2.32 33.85
N LYS A 280 5.72 1.30 34.50
CA LYS A 280 6.22 0.12 33.82
C LYS A 280 5.13 -0.56 32.99
N GLN A 281 3.95 -0.79 33.56
CA GLN A 281 2.80 -1.40 32.86
C GLN A 281 2.31 -0.53 31.71
N GLY A 282 2.24 0.80 31.90
CA GLY A 282 1.81 1.74 30.86
C GLY A 282 2.75 1.73 29.66
N ILE A 283 4.05 1.80 29.88
CA ILE A 283 5.05 1.77 28.82
C ILE A 283 5.09 0.40 28.13
N GLN A 284 4.99 -0.70 28.88
CA GLN A 284 4.87 -2.04 28.29
C GLN A 284 3.64 -2.16 27.41
N THR A 285 2.52 -1.53 27.80
CA THR A 285 1.29 -1.53 27.01
C THR A 285 1.48 -0.79 25.68
N ILE A 286 2.14 0.38 25.70
CA ILE A 286 2.47 1.10 24.46
C ILE A 286 3.29 0.20 23.54
N GLN A 287 4.40 -0.33 24.06
CA GLN A 287 5.29 -1.17 23.26
C GLN A 287 4.59 -2.42 22.72
N TYR A 288 3.85 -3.13 23.57
CA TYR A 288 3.11 -4.33 23.17
C TYR A 288 2.09 -4.04 22.07
N GLN A 289 1.29 -2.98 22.24
CA GLN A 289 0.27 -2.65 21.26
C GLN A 289 0.85 -2.16 19.93
N LEU A 290 1.91 -1.35 19.96
CA LEU A 290 2.57 -0.88 18.73
C LEU A 290 3.17 -2.03 17.92
N VAL A 291 3.70 -3.06 18.56
CA VAL A 291 4.31 -4.21 17.90
C VAL A 291 3.27 -5.23 17.39
N THR A 292 2.14 -5.35 18.09
CA THR A 292 1.11 -6.36 17.80
C THR A 292 -0.09 -5.84 17.03
N LEU A 293 -0.28 -4.52 17.00
CA LEU A 293 -1.41 -3.91 16.33
C LEU A 293 -1.23 -3.95 14.81
N MET A 294 -2.28 -4.40 14.13
CA MET A 294 -2.39 -4.28 12.67
C MET A 294 -3.49 -3.27 12.35
N THR A 295 -3.17 -2.29 11.53
CA THR A 295 -4.13 -1.28 11.06
C THR A 295 -5.04 -1.84 9.96
N CYS A 296 -6.08 -1.10 9.59
CA CYS A 296 -7.03 -1.55 8.56
C CYS A 296 -6.41 -1.68 7.16
N ASN A 297 -5.31 -0.98 6.88
CA ASN A 297 -4.52 -1.09 5.64
C ASN A 297 -3.42 -2.17 5.71
N GLY A 298 -3.43 -2.99 6.77
CA GLY A 298 -2.55 -4.15 6.90
C GLY A 298 -1.10 -3.87 7.30
N GLN A 299 -0.78 -2.65 7.75
CA GLN A 299 0.55 -2.34 8.24
C GLN A 299 0.59 -2.27 9.78
N ALA A 300 1.73 -2.62 10.38
CA ALA A 300 2.03 -2.23 11.76
C ALA A 300 2.34 -0.72 11.80
N PRO A 301 1.96 0.00 12.88
CA PRO A 301 2.32 1.41 13.00
C PRO A 301 3.83 1.61 12.95
N PHE A 302 4.30 2.46 12.03
CA PHE A 302 5.70 2.88 11.96
C PHE A 302 5.87 4.14 12.80
N VAL A 303 6.52 4.02 13.97
CA VAL A 303 6.51 5.07 15.00
C VAL A 303 7.91 5.44 15.43
N THR A 304 8.21 6.75 15.40
CA THR A 304 9.36 7.33 16.06
C THR A 304 8.91 7.93 17.39
N VAL A 305 9.55 7.50 18.49
CA VAL A 305 9.27 8.00 19.83
C VAL A 305 10.42 8.88 20.30
N PHE A 306 10.12 10.14 20.57
CA PHE A 306 11.09 11.08 21.17
C PHE A 306 11.12 10.92 22.69
N MET A 307 12.33 10.93 23.24
CA MET A 307 12.59 10.69 24.68
C MET A 307 13.50 11.75 25.28
N TYR A 308 13.50 12.96 24.74
CA TYR A 308 14.35 14.04 25.20
C TYR A 308 13.83 14.64 26.51
N LEU A 309 14.65 14.59 27.58
CA LEU A 309 14.31 15.19 28.87
C LEU A 309 14.26 16.71 28.80
N ASP A 310 15.05 17.32 27.92
CA ASP A 310 15.15 18.77 27.75
C ASP A 310 13.93 19.41 27.06
N GLU A 311 13.01 18.63 26.54
CA GLU A 311 11.73 19.12 26.03
C GLU A 311 10.82 19.66 27.14
N VAL A 312 11.10 19.28 28.40
CA VAL A 312 10.31 19.69 29.56
C VAL A 312 11.16 20.55 30.49
N PRO A 313 10.64 21.70 30.94
CA PRO A 313 11.34 22.53 31.93
C PRO A 313 11.69 21.74 33.17
N GLU A 314 12.77 22.17 33.86
CA GLU A 314 13.17 21.60 35.16
C GLU A 314 12.02 21.65 36.16
N GLY A 315 11.87 20.59 36.96
CA GLY A 315 10.82 20.45 37.97
C GLY A 315 10.17 19.09 37.96
N GLN A 316 9.06 18.95 38.69
CA GLN A 316 8.39 17.66 38.91
C GLN A 316 8.04 16.94 37.59
N THR A 317 7.61 17.67 36.58
CA THR A 317 7.25 17.04 35.29
C THR A 317 8.46 16.42 34.60
N ARG A 318 9.63 17.07 34.67
CA ARG A 318 10.88 16.51 34.13
C ARG A 318 11.34 15.30 34.95
N ASP A 319 11.24 15.37 36.28
CA ASP A 319 11.55 14.25 37.16
C ASP A 319 10.62 13.06 36.90
N ASP A 320 9.36 13.32 36.60
CA ASP A 320 8.38 12.31 36.23
C ASP A 320 8.60 11.71 34.80
N LEU A 321 9.17 12.48 33.87
CA LEU A 321 9.54 12.01 32.55
C LEU A 321 10.73 11.05 32.59
N ALA A 322 11.68 11.24 33.49
CA ALA A 322 12.88 10.41 33.58
C ALA A 322 12.57 8.91 33.74
N PRO A 323 11.72 8.44 34.69
CA PRO A 323 11.36 7.04 34.81
C PRO A 323 10.56 6.52 33.61
N VAL A 324 9.75 7.35 32.95
CA VAL A 324 9.01 6.99 31.75
C VAL A 324 9.98 6.68 30.61
N SER A 325 10.91 7.58 30.30
CA SER A 325 11.92 7.42 29.26
C SER A 325 12.86 6.25 29.55
N TYR A 326 13.35 6.12 30.79
CA TYR A 326 14.22 5.04 31.22
C TYR A 326 13.55 3.67 31.08
N THR A 327 12.28 3.55 31.47
CA THR A 327 11.50 2.31 31.35
C THR A 327 11.35 1.93 29.89
N HIS A 328 11.07 2.86 29.00
CA HIS A 328 10.97 2.58 27.56
C HIS A 328 12.28 2.05 26.98
N LEU A 329 13.41 2.64 27.35
CA LEU A 329 14.74 2.20 26.91
C LEU A 329 15.15 0.81 27.43
N THR A 330 14.68 0.43 28.61
CA THR A 330 15.11 -0.81 29.30
C THR A 330 14.18 -1.99 29.10
N LEU A 331 13.00 -1.77 28.55
CA LEU A 331 12.13 -2.88 28.18
C LEU A 331 12.77 -3.71 27.06
N PRO A 332 12.71 -5.05 27.13
CA PRO A 332 13.22 -5.90 26.06
C PRO A 332 12.42 -5.61 24.79
N THR A 333 13.05 -4.87 23.90
CA THR A 333 12.55 -4.70 22.54
C THR A 333 12.90 -5.96 21.77
N ASN A 334 11.93 -6.83 21.51
CA ASN A 334 12.04 -7.76 20.40
C ASN A 334 11.91 -6.93 19.11
N SER A 335 12.89 -6.07 18.90
CA SER A 335 13.04 -5.34 17.66
C SER A 335 13.42 -6.35 16.58
N ARG A 336 12.45 -6.90 15.91
CA ARG A 336 12.62 -7.24 14.50
C ARG A 336 12.42 -5.92 13.74
N VAL A 337 13.50 -5.18 13.60
CA VAL A 337 13.66 -4.23 12.53
C VAL A 337 14.23 -5.01 11.36
#